data_fcd9452fe77765ef78d2c922ef6442e5
#
_entry.id   fcd9452fe77765ef78d2c922ef6442e5
#
_cell.length_a   1.000
_cell.length_b   1.000
_cell.length_c   1.000
_cell.angle_alpha   90.00
_cell.angle_beta   90.00
_cell.angle_gamma   90.00
#
_symmetry.space_group_name_H-M   'P 1'
#
loop_
_entity.id
_entity.type
_entity.pdbx_description
1 polymer ?
#
loop_
_entity_poly.entity_id
_entity_poly.type
_entity_poly.pdbx_seq_one_letter_code
_entity_poly.pdbx_strand_id
1 'polypeptide(L)'
;YILVPMYHPAAALHNPNLWPIQLEDWAAFRGQLHNKRVTPRTEYSLYGTFEADGPIGFDLETTSPTRGGRFAVQEAEVVGYSWSHGAGHGVYVPEKPHKMAAILEDPRQQVVCHNAKFEVTHLKNNGITLTNFHDTKIAAYLLGLPSTHLKDLAVQELGLTPITYSEVTDGKDMSELTPEEIL
;
A
#
# COMPACT_ATOMS: atom_id res chain seq x y z
N TYR A 1 -20.94 -8.12 -16.53
CA TYR A 1 -21.90 -7.91 -15.44
C TYR A 1 -21.13 -7.40 -14.24
N ILE A 2 -21.65 -6.33 -13.61
CA ILE A 2 -21.11 -5.83 -12.34
C ILE A 2 -22.05 -6.32 -11.25
N LEU A 3 -21.53 -7.07 -10.29
CA LEU A 3 -22.26 -7.52 -9.11
C LEU A 3 -21.88 -6.58 -7.95
N VAL A 4 -22.87 -5.89 -7.39
CA VAL A 4 -22.67 -5.01 -6.26
C VAL A 4 -23.35 -5.64 -5.04
N PRO A 5 -22.62 -6.18 -4.08
CA PRO A 5 -23.20 -6.67 -2.84
C PRO A 5 -23.66 -5.48 -1.99
N MET A 6 -24.91 -5.53 -1.56
CA MET A 6 -25.51 -4.48 -0.71
C MET A 6 -26.47 -5.12 0.28
N TYR A 7 -26.64 -4.51 1.43
CA TYR A 7 -27.72 -4.90 2.32
C TYR A 7 -29.09 -4.69 1.67
N HIS A 8 -29.99 -5.64 1.86
CA HIS A 8 -31.37 -5.43 1.43
C HIS A 8 -31.94 -4.19 2.13
N PRO A 9 -32.65 -3.28 1.43
CA PRO A 9 -33.16 -2.03 2.02
C PRO A 9 -33.97 -2.23 3.31
N ALA A 10 -34.72 -3.32 3.42
CA ALA A 10 -35.46 -3.67 4.62
C ALA A 10 -34.60 -4.04 5.83
N ALA A 11 -33.30 -4.33 5.65
CA ALA A 11 -32.45 -4.67 6.77
C ALA A 11 -32.31 -3.54 7.78
N ALA A 12 -32.31 -2.28 7.33
CA ALA A 12 -32.27 -1.11 8.21
C ALA A 12 -33.59 -0.90 9.00
N LEU A 13 -34.70 -1.45 8.54
CA LEU A 13 -35.95 -1.43 9.30
C LEU A 13 -35.91 -2.33 10.53
N HIS A 14 -35.12 -3.41 10.44
CA HIS A 14 -34.90 -4.35 11.55
C HIS A 14 -33.70 -3.99 12.41
N ASN A 15 -32.72 -3.31 11.84
CA ASN A 15 -31.52 -2.83 12.53
C ASN A 15 -31.19 -1.40 12.07
N PRO A 16 -31.62 -0.37 12.81
CA PRO A 16 -31.38 1.03 12.44
C PRO A 16 -29.92 1.42 12.29
N ASN A 17 -29.00 0.68 12.91
CA ASN A 17 -27.55 0.93 12.79
C ASN A 17 -27.02 0.63 11.38
N LEU A 18 -27.76 -0.08 10.55
CA LEU A 18 -27.40 -0.34 9.15
C LEU A 18 -27.78 0.81 8.21
N TRP A 19 -28.54 1.80 8.67
CA TRP A 19 -28.99 2.90 7.84
C TRP A 19 -27.83 3.75 7.27
N PRO A 20 -26.83 4.17 8.07
CA PRO A 20 -25.66 4.87 7.54
C PRO A 20 -24.92 4.05 6.50
N ILE A 21 -24.68 2.76 6.77
CA ILE A 21 -23.97 1.85 5.87
C ILE A 21 -24.71 1.73 4.53
N GLN A 22 -26.02 1.58 4.56
CA GLN A 22 -26.83 1.52 3.33
C GLN A 22 -26.77 2.81 2.52
N LEU A 23 -26.76 3.97 3.17
CA LEU A 23 -26.62 5.25 2.47
C LEU A 23 -25.26 5.38 1.80
N GLU A 24 -24.20 4.92 2.46
CA GLU A 24 -22.84 4.87 1.91
C GLU A 24 -22.75 3.90 0.72
N ASP A 25 -23.33 2.70 0.83
CA ASP A 25 -23.41 1.72 -0.25
C ASP A 25 -24.11 2.31 -1.50
N TRP A 26 -25.23 3.00 -1.30
CA TRP A 26 -25.96 3.67 -2.39
C TRP A 26 -25.16 4.81 -3.00
N ALA A 27 -24.45 5.60 -2.18
CA ALA A 27 -23.61 6.69 -2.67
C ALA A 27 -22.42 6.14 -3.48
N ALA A 28 -21.78 5.08 -3.00
CA ALA A 28 -20.70 4.40 -3.69
C ALA A 28 -21.16 3.79 -5.02
N PHE A 29 -22.31 3.12 -5.03
CA PHE A 29 -22.91 2.55 -6.24
C PHE A 29 -23.22 3.63 -7.28
N ARG A 30 -23.82 4.74 -6.84
CA ARG A 30 -24.09 5.89 -7.73
C ARG A 30 -22.78 6.46 -8.30
N GLY A 31 -21.76 6.58 -7.46
CA GLY A 31 -20.42 7.01 -7.91
C GLY A 31 -19.85 6.08 -8.99
N GLN A 32 -19.99 4.76 -8.82
CA GLN A 32 -19.53 3.77 -9.80
C GLN A 32 -20.31 3.84 -11.14
N LEU A 33 -21.61 4.12 -11.10
CA LEU A 33 -22.41 4.26 -12.31
C LEU A 33 -22.04 5.51 -13.13
N HIS A 34 -21.67 6.60 -12.46
CA HIS A 34 -21.35 7.88 -13.11
C HIS A 34 -19.88 8.07 -13.39
N ASN A 35 -19.00 7.46 -12.58
CA ASN A 35 -17.57 7.46 -12.79
C ASN A 35 -17.16 6.10 -13.37
N LYS A 36 -16.92 6.02 -14.66
CA LYS A 36 -16.01 5.00 -15.18
C LYS A 36 -14.65 5.33 -14.59
N ARG A 37 -14.32 4.76 -13.41
CA ARG A 37 -12.95 4.75 -12.94
C ARG A 37 -12.15 3.99 -13.98
N VAL A 38 -11.49 4.72 -14.84
CA VAL A 38 -10.47 4.17 -15.72
C VAL A 38 -9.33 3.85 -14.77
N THR A 39 -9.17 2.58 -14.44
CA THR A 39 -7.95 2.14 -13.75
C THR A 39 -6.80 2.52 -14.66
N PRO A 40 -5.92 3.44 -14.27
CA PRO A 40 -4.79 3.78 -15.11
C PRO A 40 -4.00 2.49 -15.37
N ARG A 41 -3.55 2.32 -16.63
CA ARG A 41 -2.64 1.23 -16.95
C ARG A 41 -1.40 1.41 -16.08
N THR A 42 -1.13 0.43 -15.24
CA THR A 42 0.03 0.49 -14.36
C THR A 42 1.26 0.03 -15.15
N GLU A 43 2.29 0.84 -15.12
CA GLU A 43 3.60 0.53 -15.69
C GLU A 43 4.56 0.27 -14.54
N TYR A 44 5.07 -0.96 -14.49
CA TYR A 44 6.09 -1.36 -13.53
C TYR A 44 7.44 -1.45 -14.21
N SER A 45 8.50 -1.06 -13.53
CA SER A 45 9.86 -1.17 -14.03
C SER A 45 10.84 -1.58 -12.93
N LEU A 46 11.92 -2.26 -13.36
CA LEU A 46 13.10 -2.47 -12.52
C LEU A 46 14.07 -1.30 -12.73
N TYR A 47 14.69 -0.84 -11.64
CA TYR A 47 15.76 0.16 -11.68
C TYR A 47 15.39 1.47 -12.40
N GLY A 48 14.31 2.12 -12.00
CA GLY A 48 13.96 3.44 -12.52
C GLY A 48 14.88 4.56 -12.03
N THR A 49 15.06 5.60 -12.84
CA THR A 49 15.70 6.85 -12.40
C THR A 49 14.71 7.67 -11.57
N PHE A 50 15.19 8.23 -10.46
CA PHE A 50 14.37 9.07 -9.62
C PHE A 50 14.27 10.49 -10.22
N GLU A 51 13.10 10.82 -10.69
CA GLU A 51 12.71 12.19 -11.08
C GLU A 51 11.38 12.50 -10.40
N ALA A 52 11.40 13.03 -9.18
CA ALA A 52 10.18 13.39 -8.49
C ALA A 52 10.04 14.90 -8.34
N ASP A 53 8.94 15.40 -8.87
CA ASP A 53 8.41 16.71 -8.55
C ASP A 53 7.11 16.48 -7.78
N GLY A 54 7.21 16.38 -6.46
CA GLY A 54 6.08 16.11 -5.59
C GLY A 54 6.27 14.93 -4.63
N PRO A 55 5.18 14.47 -3.97
CA PRO A 55 5.22 13.34 -3.05
C PRO A 55 5.58 12.03 -3.75
N ILE A 56 6.31 11.17 -3.05
CA ILE A 56 6.60 9.81 -3.51
C ILE A 56 5.95 8.77 -2.60
N GLY A 57 5.38 7.71 -3.17
CA GLY A 57 5.08 6.48 -2.46
C GLY A 57 6.35 5.69 -2.25
N PHE A 58 6.53 5.07 -1.08
CA PHE A 58 7.71 4.27 -0.75
C PHE A 58 7.34 3.09 0.14
N ASP A 59 7.90 1.93 -0.18
CA ASP A 59 7.71 0.69 0.57
C ASP A 59 8.99 -0.16 0.55
N LEU A 60 9.23 -0.95 1.61
CA LEU A 60 10.39 -1.83 1.76
C LEU A 60 9.97 -3.28 1.67
N GLU A 61 10.75 -4.06 0.93
CA GLU A 61 10.66 -5.51 0.93
C GLU A 61 11.73 -6.11 1.83
N THR A 62 11.33 -7.08 2.66
CA THR A 62 12.23 -7.71 3.63
C THR A 62 12.11 -9.22 3.61
N THR A 63 13.13 -9.90 4.10
CA THR A 63 13.01 -11.30 4.51
C THR A 63 11.92 -11.45 5.57
N SER A 64 11.38 -12.66 5.71
CA SER A 64 10.27 -12.95 6.63
C SER A 64 10.69 -13.91 7.77
N PRO A 65 11.72 -13.57 8.57
CA PRO A 65 12.14 -14.43 9.67
C PRO A 65 11.03 -14.57 10.71
N THR A 66 10.82 -15.79 11.19
CA THR A 66 9.83 -16.07 12.22
C THR A 66 10.50 -16.58 13.50
N ARG A 67 10.02 -16.10 14.64
CA ARG A 67 10.43 -16.55 15.96
C ARG A 67 9.21 -16.93 16.79
N GLY A 68 9.13 -18.19 17.17
CA GLY A 68 7.96 -18.70 17.90
C GLY A 68 6.65 -18.54 17.12
N GLY A 69 6.67 -18.69 15.79
CA GLY A 69 5.51 -18.56 14.92
C GLY A 69 5.03 -17.11 14.65
N ARG A 70 5.83 -16.11 15.05
CA ARG A 70 5.55 -14.69 14.81
C ARG A 70 6.66 -14.06 13.97
N PHE A 71 6.30 -13.11 13.12
CA PHE A 71 7.25 -12.32 12.33
C PHE A 71 8.22 -11.56 13.25
N ALA A 72 9.52 -11.80 13.08
CA ALA A 72 10.58 -11.19 13.87
C ALA A 72 11.10 -9.93 13.15
N VAL A 73 10.38 -8.82 13.23
CA VAL A 73 10.68 -7.54 12.56
C VAL A 73 12.14 -7.10 12.74
N GLN A 74 12.71 -7.31 13.93
CA GLN A 74 14.09 -6.89 14.23
C GLN A 74 15.16 -7.75 13.53
N GLU A 75 14.79 -8.95 13.11
CA GLU A 75 15.68 -9.92 12.44
C GLU A 75 15.50 -9.87 10.92
N ALA A 76 14.49 -9.13 10.43
CA ALA A 76 14.22 -9.00 9.01
C ALA A 76 15.26 -8.10 8.33
N GLU A 77 15.78 -8.58 7.20
CA GLU A 77 16.73 -7.83 6.37
C GLU A 77 16.02 -7.24 5.16
N VAL A 78 16.36 -6.01 4.80
CA VAL A 78 15.86 -5.36 3.59
C VAL A 78 16.48 -6.04 2.37
N VAL A 79 15.63 -6.55 1.48
CA VAL A 79 16.01 -7.22 0.23
C VAL A 79 15.72 -6.36 -1.00
N GLY A 80 14.81 -5.40 -0.88
CA GLY A 80 14.45 -4.49 -1.95
C GLY A 80 13.60 -3.33 -1.44
N TYR A 81 13.27 -2.42 -2.34
CA TYR A 81 12.33 -1.34 -2.10
C TYR A 81 11.57 -0.98 -3.36
N SER A 82 10.37 -0.48 -3.18
CA SER A 82 9.57 0.07 -4.25
C SER A 82 9.29 1.56 -4.04
N TRP A 83 9.12 2.29 -5.13
CA TRP A 83 8.72 3.69 -5.09
C TRP A 83 7.84 4.06 -6.28
N SER A 84 7.05 5.11 -6.10
CA SER A 84 6.18 5.67 -7.13
C SER A 84 6.09 7.17 -6.98
N HIS A 85 6.08 7.90 -8.10
CA HIS A 85 5.86 9.34 -8.13
C HIS A 85 4.46 9.71 -8.65
N GLY A 86 3.62 8.74 -8.92
CA GLY A 86 2.28 9.00 -9.42
C GLY A 86 1.44 7.75 -9.66
N ALA A 87 0.15 7.96 -9.87
CA ALA A 87 -0.77 6.89 -10.16
C ALA A 87 -0.42 6.17 -11.47
N GLY A 88 -0.45 4.84 -11.44
CA GLY A 88 -0.13 4.01 -12.60
C GLY A 88 1.36 3.82 -12.87
N HIS A 89 2.22 4.23 -11.96
CA HIS A 89 3.66 4.05 -12.06
C HIS A 89 4.21 3.35 -10.82
N GLY A 90 5.14 2.42 -10.99
CA GLY A 90 5.84 1.75 -9.91
C GLY A 90 7.23 1.30 -10.35
N VAL A 91 8.20 1.47 -9.48
CA VAL A 91 9.57 1.01 -9.67
C VAL A 91 9.93 0.10 -8.52
N TYR A 92 10.46 -1.08 -8.82
CA TYR A 92 11.06 -1.97 -7.84
C TYR A 92 12.58 -2.01 -8.02
N VAL A 93 13.31 -1.99 -6.92
CA VAL A 93 14.78 -2.07 -6.90
C VAL A 93 15.19 -3.16 -5.92
N PRO A 94 15.76 -4.29 -6.41
CA PRO A 94 16.17 -5.43 -5.58
C PRO A 94 17.52 -5.17 -4.88
N GLU A 95 17.63 -4.05 -4.20
CA GLU A 95 18.81 -3.61 -3.45
C GLU A 95 18.41 -2.92 -2.17
N LYS A 96 19.35 -2.77 -1.23
CA LYS A 96 19.13 -1.90 -0.06
C LYS A 96 18.98 -0.43 -0.47
N PRO A 97 18.17 0.37 0.24
CA PRO A 97 17.74 1.71 -0.22
C PRO A 97 18.81 2.81 -0.10
N HIS A 98 20.11 2.46 -0.08
CA HIS A 98 21.17 3.45 0.07
C HIS A 98 21.21 4.50 -1.04
N LYS A 99 20.80 4.13 -2.26
CA LYS A 99 20.70 5.06 -3.39
C LYS A 99 19.60 6.12 -3.19
N MET A 100 18.61 5.81 -2.36
CA MET A 100 17.51 6.72 -2.02
C MET A 100 17.80 7.57 -0.77
N ALA A 101 18.93 7.34 -0.06
CA ALA A 101 19.20 7.99 1.22
C ALA A 101 19.08 9.51 1.13
N ALA A 102 19.71 10.16 0.16
CA ALA A 102 19.67 11.62 0.00
C ALA A 102 18.24 12.16 -0.22
N ILE A 103 17.36 11.36 -0.80
CA ILE A 103 15.96 11.70 -1.06
C ILE A 103 15.13 11.51 0.21
N LEU A 104 15.29 10.37 0.88
CA LEU A 104 14.55 10.01 2.09
C LEU A 104 14.91 10.92 3.29
N GLU A 105 16.13 11.44 3.29
CA GLU A 105 16.65 12.36 4.32
C GLU A 105 16.39 13.84 4.01
N ASP A 106 15.96 14.19 2.78
CA ASP A 106 15.62 15.58 2.45
C ASP A 106 14.31 15.99 3.11
N PRO A 107 14.32 16.99 4.03
CA PRO A 107 13.09 17.43 4.70
C PRO A 107 12.07 18.11 3.75
N ARG A 108 12.45 18.42 2.53
CA ARG A 108 11.56 18.98 1.51
C ARG A 108 10.83 17.90 0.73
N GLN A 109 11.41 16.69 0.66
CA GLN A 109 10.79 15.57 -0.04
C GLN A 109 9.73 14.93 0.83
N GLN A 110 8.48 14.99 0.40
CA GLN A 110 7.38 14.29 1.05
C GLN A 110 7.39 12.82 0.63
N VAL A 111 7.45 11.93 1.62
CA VAL A 111 7.38 10.47 1.43
C VAL A 111 6.08 9.94 1.99
N VAL A 112 5.38 9.11 1.25
CA VAL A 112 4.11 8.50 1.66
C VAL A 112 4.33 7.01 1.82
N CYS A 113 4.12 6.50 3.04
CA CYS A 113 4.22 5.08 3.36
C CYS A 113 2.89 4.53 3.86
N HIS A 114 2.78 3.21 3.93
CA HIS A 114 1.67 2.56 4.62
C HIS A 114 2.19 1.74 5.80
N ASN A 115 1.93 2.17 7.04
CA ASN A 115 2.53 1.66 8.27
C ASN A 115 4.01 2.09 8.43
N ALA A 116 4.27 3.37 8.20
CA ALA A 116 5.60 4.00 8.18
C ALA A 116 6.53 3.63 9.36
N LYS A 117 5.99 3.13 10.46
CA LYS A 117 6.78 2.59 11.56
C LYS A 117 7.71 1.46 11.09
N PHE A 118 7.29 0.65 10.12
CA PHE A 118 8.08 -0.43 9.55
C PHE A 118 9.27 0.15 8.76
N GLU A 119 9.00 1.07 7.83
CA GLU A 119 10.01 1.72 7.01
C GLU A 119 11.03 2.48 7.87
N VAL A 120 10.55 3.30 8.80
CA VAL A 120 11.42 4.07 9.73
C VAL A 120 12.35 3.15 10.50
N THR A 121 11.86 2.00 10.98
CA THR A 121 12.68 1.05 11.74
C THR A 121 13.79 0.45 10.88
N HIS A 122 13.43 -0.06 9.69
CA HIS A 122 14.38 -0.74 8.81
C HIS A 122 15.35 0.24 8.14
N LEU A 123 14.90 1.43 7.74
CA LEU A 123 15.76 2.49 7.22
C LEU A 123 16.80 2.91 8.26
N LYS A 124 16.37 3.11 9.52
CA LYS A 124 17.28 3.45 10.61
C LYS A 124 18.34 2.38 10.85
N ASN A 125 17.97 1.10 10.78
CA ASN A 125 18.91 -0.02 10.89
C ASN A 125 19.93 -0.06 9.74
N ASN A 126 19.59 0.54 8.58
CA ASN A 126 20.47 0.69 7.43
C ASN A 126 21.15 2.08 7.37
N GLY A 127 21.11 2.87 8.46
CA GLY A 127 21.79 4.17 8.57
C GLY A 127 21.09 5.30 7.84
N ILE A 128 19.81 5.16 7.46
CA ILE A 128 19.02 6.16 6.74
C ILE A 128 17.94 6.72 7.66
N THR A 129 17.77 8.04 7.69
CA THR A 129 16.76 8.72 8.50
C THR A 129 15.64 9.24 7.61
N LEU A 130 14.44 8.66 7.75
CA LEU A 130 13.25 9.19 7.07
C LEU A 130 12.75 10.44 7.79
N THR A 131 12.81 11.60 7.13
CA THR A 131 12.60 12.92 7.78
C THR A 131 11.21 13.49 7.59
N ASN A 132 10.65 13.44 6.39
CA ASN A 132 9.36 14.04 6.05
C ASN A 132 8.45 12.97 5.45
N PHE A 133 7.61 12.34 6.29
CA PHE A 133 6.76 11.25 5.84
C PHE A 133 5.31 11.37 6.34
N HIS A 134 4.42 10.76 5.57
CA HIS A 134 3.02 10.56 5.89
C HIS A 134 2.70 9.07 5.92
N ASP A 135 1.86 8.67 6.88
CA ASP A 135 1.42 7.29 7.05
C ASP A 135 -0.05 7.16 6.68
N THR A 136 -0.34 6.49 5.57
CA THR A 136 -1.71 6.29 5.09
C THR A 136 -2.53 5.36 5.99
N LYS A 137 -1.90 4.48 6.75
CA LYS A 137 -2.58 3.65 7.75
C LYS A 137 -3.11 4.49 8.92
N ILE A 138 -2.28 5.42 9.40
CA ILE A 138 -2.70 6.36 10.46
C ILE A 138 -3.78 7.31 9.93
N ALA A 139 -3.62 7.80 8.69
CA ALA A 139 -4.63 8.65 8.05
C ALA A 139 -5.99 7.94 7.95
N ALA A 140 -6.02 6.69 7.50
CA ALA A 140 -7.25 5.88 7.43
C ALA A 140 -7.91 5.72 8.81
N TYR A 141 -7.10 5.46 9.85
CA TYR A 141 -7.59 5.37 11.22
C TYR A 141 -8.23 6.69 11.71
N LEU A 142 -7.56 7.82 11.47
CA LEU A 142 -8.05 9.14 11.88
C LEU A 142 -9.32 9.56 11.14
N LEU A 143 -9.47 9.13 9.90
CA LEU A 143 -10.67 9.34 9.08
C LEU A 143 -11.83 8.41 9.47
N GLY A 144 -11.59 7.44 10.35
CA GLY A 144 -12.60 6.46 10.74
C GLY A 144 -13.02 5.51 9.63
N LEU A 145 -12.10 5.20 8.69
CA LEU A 145 -12.38 4.28 7.60
C LEU A 145 -12.63 2.86 8.13
N PRO A 146 -13.45 2.05 7.44
CA PRO A 146 -13.82 0.70 7.89
C PRO A 146 -12.63 -0.25 8.05
N SER A 147 -11.58 -0.02 7.29
CA SER A 147 -10.32 -0.77 7.36
C SER A 147 -9.12 0.17 7.32
N THR A 148 -8.02 -0.26 7.94
CA THR A 148 -6.70 0.37 7.83
C THR A 148 -5.70 -0.51 7.09
N HIS A 149 -6.14 -1.60 6.48
CA HIS A 149 -5.28 -2.47 5.68
C HIS A 149 -5.12 -1.92 4.26
N LEU A 150 -3.88 -1.86 3.77
CA LEU A 150 -3.56 -1.29 2.45
C LEU A 150 -4.41 -1.88 1.31
N LYS A 151 -4.58 -3.20 1.31
CA LYS A 151 -5.34 -3.89 0.25
C LYS A 151 -6.82 -3.54 0.29
N ASP A 152 -7.41 -3.46 1.48
CA ASP A 152 -8.81 -3.06 1.63
C ASP A 152 -9.02 -1.60 1.18
N LEU A 153 -8.10 -0.71 1.57
CA LEU A 153 -8.11 0.69 1.14
C LEU A 153 -7.93 0.82 -0.37
N ALA A 154 -7.03 0.03 -0.97
CA ALA A 154 -6.84 0.01 -2.42
C ALA A 154 -8.14 -0.38 -3.17
N VAL A 155 -8.88 -1.37 -2.64
CA VAL A 155 -10.17 -1.77 -3.20
C VAL A 155 -11.23 -0.69 -2.98
N GLN A 156 -11.38 -0.23 -1.73
CA GLN A 156 -12.48 0.66 -1.34
C GLN A 156 -12.32 2.07 -1.89
N GLU A 157 -11.12 2.63 -1.78
CA GLU A 157 -10.87 4.02 -2.15
C GLU A 157 -10.45 4.19 -3.61
N LEU A 158 -9.73 3.21 -4.17
CA LEU A 158 -9.17 3.31 -5.51
C LEU A 158 -9.84 2.37 -6.53
N GLY A 159 -10.62 1.38 -6.08
CA GLY A 159 -11.22 0.36 -6.94
C GLY A 159 -10.19 -0.55 -7.61
N LEU A 160 -9.01 -0.68 -7.02
CA LEU A 160 -7.95 -1.57 -7.50
C LEU A 160 -8.23 -3.00 -7.04
N THR A 161 -7.69 -3.97 -7.78
CA THR A 161 -7.66 -5.37 -7.35
C THR A 161 -6.21 -5.73 -7.02
N PRO A 162 -5.79 -5.60 -5.74
CA PRO A 162 -4.41 -5.88 -5.36
C PRO A 162 -4.13 -7.37 -5.40
N ILE A 163 -2.97 -7.74 -5.91
CA ILE A 163 -2.43 -9.10 -5.82
C ILE A 163 -2.04 -9.36 -4.36
N THR A 164 -2.31 -10.56 -3.86
CA THR A 164 -1.95 -10.91 -2.48
C THR A 164 -0.48 -11.31 -2.39
N TYR A 165 0.11 -11.12 -1.20
CA TYR A 165 1.48 -11.58 -0.93
C TYR A 165 1.66 -13.07 -1.23
N SER A 166 0.69 -13.91 -0.85
CA SER A 166 0.71 -15.35 -1.12
C SER A 166 0.60 -15.70 -2.61
N GLU A 167 -0.06 -14.86 -3.41
CA GLU A 167 -0.11 -15.03 -4.88
C GLU A 167 1.22 -14.68 -5.54
N VAL A 168 1.94 -13.67 -5.03
CA VAL A 168 3.26 -13.29 -5.53
C VAL A 168 4.32 -14.30 -5.10
N THR A 169 4.33 -14.68 -3.82
CA THR A 169 5.43 -15.49 -3.27
C THR A 169 5.27 -16.99 -3.49
N ASP A 170 4.04 -17.46 -3.71
CA ASP A 170 3.74 -18.91 -3.81
C ASP A 170 4.35 -19.71 -2.64
N GLY A 171 4.36 -19.13 -1.45
CA GLY A 171 4.90 -19.71 -0.22
C GLY A 171 6.41 -19.60 -0.04
N LYS A 172 7.13 -18.95 -0.97
CA LYS A 172 8.57 -18.63 -0.84
C LYS A 172 8.79 -17.40 0.05
N ASP A 173 10.00 -17.22 0.55
CA ASP A 173 10.43 -15.94 1.11
C ASP A 173 10.73 -14.92 -0.01
N MET A 174 10.53 -13.63 0.24
CA MET A 174 10.82 -12.57 -0.75
C MET A 174 12.27 -12.59 -1.24
N SER A 175 13.19 -13.04 -0.42
CA SER A 175 14.61 -13.19 -0.80
C SER A 175 14.88 -14.33 -1.77
N GLU A 176 13.92 -15.24 -1.97
CA GLU A 176 14.01 -16.38 -2.87
C GLU A 176 13.41 -16.09 -4.25
N LEU A 177 12.72 -14.94 -4.39
CA LEU A 177 12.10 -14.52 -5.64
C LEU A 177 13.09 -13.74 -6.50
N THR A 178 12.99 -13.94 -7.81
CA THR A 178 13.66 -13.07 -8.76
C THR A 178 12.97 -11.70 -8.84
N PRO A 179 13.67 -10.63 -9.22
CA PRO A 179 13.07 -9.31 -9.38
C PRO A 179 11.87 -9.30 -10.34
N GLU A 180 11.89 -10.15 -11.37
CA GLU A 180 10.85 -10.32 -12.37
C GLU A 180 9.60 -11.02 -11.80
N GLU A 181 9.77 -11.90 -10.80
CA GLU A 181 8.64 -12.54 -10.10
C GLU A 181 7.94 -11.60 -9.12
N ILE A 182 8.61 -10.52 -8.69
CA ILE A 182 8.05 -9.51 -7.77
C ILE A 182 7.27 -8.43 -8.51
N LEU A 183 7.61 -8.13 -9.77
CA LEU A 183 6.92 -7.18 -10.64
C LEU A 183 5.60 -7.71 -11.17
#